data_ceebe73be8e7fbd145d5c84b869988ac
#
_entry.id   ceebe73be8e7fbd145d5c84b869988ac
#
_cell.length_a   1.000
_cell.length_b   1.000
_cell.length_c   1.000
_cell.angle_alpha   90.00
_cell.angle_beta   90.00
_cell.angle_gamma   90.00
#
_symmetry.space_group_name_H-M   'P 1'
#
loop_
_entity.id
_entity.type
_entity.pdbx_description
1 polymer ?
#
loop_
_entity_poly.entity_id
_entity_poly.type
_entity_poly.pdbx_seq_one_letter_code
_entity_poly.pdbx_strand_id
1 'polypeptide(L)'
;MTKSVAFVGAGPTTLYALHALLSQGVVSARVTVFEARETAGCGSPYSPDWNDPAMLSNIASIEIPPLQETLADWLSARTPAELAELDVDGASLDERTFVPRVALGRYFESQFATLVQQARAKGVDINVRTGCRVIDAANRRDGIELTFTSPPSRKIARAVFDHVVLATGHQWPSRPDAQPGYFLSPWPASVLADVPARRIGIRGSSLTAIDAAVALATSHGDFVRRDDRLIYQPAPDTEDFHIAMMSRKGLLPEADFYFPLPHGPLAYCTPEAVAAAVARGPDGLLDAVFDLFRTELIHLDPDYAAETGLHDATLETFAEAYFARRASVDPFVWAAANLKEAQANHAAQVTVAWRDGILRMHEIVAVIVPHLDSAEFERFSRAFKPIFVDIYAGVPHESIERMLALHAAGRLDVIALGDDHDVDTRCPEGGARVAIGDTTLHYPIFIEATGQAALSGIQFPFLSLLEQGIVRDQVANDAPDVVRGIAVDDLFRPVDAPLPTDRLFCLSLPFIMGRHPFAQGITSSHKMGGIVGRRLALILNTAKPAVDHADTAA
;
A
#
# COMPACT_ATOMS: atom_id res chain seq x y z
N MET A 1 -1.36 -22.89 31.03
CA MET A 1 -2.56 -22.31 30.45
C MET A 1 -2.32 -22.10 28.96
N THR A 2 -3.30 -22.36 28.12
CA THR A 2 -3.21 -22.09 26.67
C THR A 2 -3.13 -20.59 26.42
N LYS A 3 -2.10 -20.14 25.70
CA LYS A 3 -1.90 -18.73 25.35
C LYS A 3 -2.96 -18.24 24.36
N SER A 4 -3.37 -16.99 24.51
CA SER A 4 -4.36 -16.33 23.68
C SER A 4 -3.73 -15.24 22.80
N VAL A 5 -4.09 -15.22 21.53
CA VAL A 5 -3.63 -14.21 20.55
C VAL A 5 -4.85 -13.56 19.93
N ALA A 6 -4.87 -12.23 19.88
CA ALA A 6 -5.87 -11.47 19.13
C ALA A 6 -5.26 -10.75 17.93
N PHE A 7 -5.94 -10.81 16.79
CA PHE A 7 -5.67 -9.99 15.62
C PHE A 7 -6.79 -8.95 15.48
N VAL A 8 -6.42 -7.69 15.34
CA VAL A 8 -7.36 -6.57 15.16
C VAL A 8 -7.29 -6.10 13.71
N GLY A 9 -8.30 -6.41 12.92
CA GLY A 9 -8.38 -6.35 11.48
C GLY A 9 -8.12 -7.73 10.85
N ALA A 10 -8.91 -8.09 9.84
CA ALA A 10 -8.83 -9.36 9.13
C ALA A 10 -8.48 -9.19 7.64
N GLY A 11 -7.70 -8.17 7.31
CA GLY A 11 -7.20 -7.95 5.95
C GLY A 11 -5.98 -8.82 5.60
N PRO A 12 -5.36 -8.60 4.42
CA PRO A 12 -4.22 -9.39 3.93
C PRO A 12 -3.06 -9.49 4.92
N THR A 13 -2.73 -8.43 5.66
CA THR A 13 -1.66 -8.47 6.66
C THR A 13 -1.91 -9.52 7.75
N THR A 14 -3.14 -9.59 8.27
CA THR A 14 -3.55 -10.62 9.23
C THR A 14 -3.58 -12.00 8.58
N LEU A 15 -4.05 -12.11 7.35
CA LEU A 15 -4.11 -13.37 6.61
C LEU A 15 -2.70 -13.97 6.45
N TYR A 16 -1.72 -13.18 6.02
CA TYR A 16 -0.33 -13.63 5.92
C TYR A 16 0.31 -13.94 7.29
N ALA A 17 -0.04 -13.17 8.33
CA ALA A 17 0.45 -13.45 9.69
C ALA A 17 -0.11 -14.77 10.24
N LEU A 18 -1.40 -15.05 10.03
CA LEU A 18 -2.02 -16.33 10.38
C LEU A 18 -1.45 -17.49 9.57
N HIS A 19 -1.26 -17.31 8.26
CA HIS A 19 -0.64 -18.31 7.40
C HIS A 19 0.76 -18.67 7.91
N ALA A 20 1.60 -17.68 8.20
CA ALA A 20 2.94 -17.90 8.74
C ALA A 20 2.92 -18.55 10.13
N LEU A 21 2.01 -18.13 11.01
CA LEU A 21 1.82 -18.71 12.34
C LEU A 21 1.45 -20.21 12.27
N LEU A 22 0.45 -20.53 11.45
CA LEU A 22 -0.10 -21.88 11.37
C LEU A 22 0.82 -22.85 10.61
N SER A 23 1.61 -22.34 9.67
CA SER A 23 2.63 -23.12 8.94
C SER A 23 3.74 -23.66 9.86
N GLN A 24 3.94 -23.07 11.06
CA GLN A 24 4.90 -23.55 12.06
C GLN A 24 4.34 -24.63 13.00
N GLY A 25 3.18 -25.20 12.69
CA GLY A 25 2.60 -26.31 13.45
C GLY A 25 2.07 -25.93 14.85
N VAL A 26 1.68 -24.69 15.05
CA VAL A 26 1.06 -24.22 16.31
C VAL A 26 -0.34 -24.80 16.43
N VAL A 27 -0.59 -25.59 17.47
CA VAL A 27 -1.90 -26.21 17.78
C VAL A 27 -2.42 -25.87 19.18
N SER A 28 -1.58 -25.33 20.04
CA SER A 28 -1.91 -25.08 21.45
C SER A 28 -2.17 -23.60 21.75
N ALA A 29 -2.82 -22.89 20.83
CA ALA A 29 -3.14 -21.48 21.00
C ALA A 29 -4.64 -21.24 20.81
N ARG A 30 -5.17 -20.23 21.51
CA ARG A 30 -6.49 -19.66 21.23
C ARG A 30 -6.30 -18.40 20.41
N VAL A 31 -6.76 -18.41 19.17
CA VAL A 31 -6.67 -17.29 18.24
C VAL A 31 -8.04 -16.64 18.11
N THR A 32 -8.11 -15.31 18.26
CA THR A 32 -9.31 -14.53 17.96
C THR A 32 -8.98 -13.47 16.92
N VAL A 33 -9.76 -13.42 15.86
CA VAL A 33 -9.64 -12.40 14.82
C VAL A 33 -10.86 -11.48 14.89
N PHE A 34 -10.63 -10.18 15.04
CA PHE A 34 -11.67 -9.15 15.04
C PHE A 34 -11.72 -8.45 13.70
N GLU A 35 -12.88 -8.42 13.07
CA GLU A 35 -13.13 -7.67 11.85
C GLU A 35 -14.34 -6.74 12.04
N ALA A 36 -14.15 -5.47 11.71
CA ALA A 36 -15.20 -4.46 11.86
C ALA A 36 -16.34 -4.61 10.84
N ARG A 37 -16.05 -5.24 9.70
CA ARG A 37 -17.01 -5.56 8.64
C ARG A 37 -17.61 -6.94 8.81
N GLU A 38 -18.62 -7.23 7.98
CA GLU A 38 -19.31 -8.53 7.99
C GLU A 38 -18.48 -9.64 7.33
N THR A 39 -17.50 -9.29 6.48
CA THR A 39 -16.61 -10.23 5.79
C THR A 39 -15.17 -10.07 6.23
N ALA A 40 -14.45 -11.19 6.39
CA ALA A 40 -13.04 -11.24 6.74
C ALA A 40 -12.21 -11.72 5.55
N GLY A 41 -10.99 -11.22 5.42
CA GLY A 41 -10.03 -11.60 4.38
C GLY A 41 -9.66 -10.45 3.46
N CYS A 42 -10.62 -9.76 2.86
CA CYS A 42 -10.36 -8.77 1.80
C CYS A 42 -9.59 -7.53 2.28
N GLY A 43 -9.87 -7.02 3.48
CA GLY A 43 -9.33 -5.72 3.92
C GLY A 43 -9.95 -4.53 3.16
N SER A 44 -9.66 -3.29 3.61
CA SER A 44 -10.25 -2.08 3.01
C SER A 44 -9.87 -1.87 1.54
N PRO A 45 -8.60 -2.09 1.11
CA PRO A 45 -8.20 -1.81 -0.27
C PRO A 45 -8.85 -2.69 -1.34
N TYR A 46 -9.52 -3.77 -0.94
CA TYR A 46 -10.09 -4.78 -1.85
C TYR A 46 -11.57 -5.05 -1.58
N SER A 47 -12.16 -4.33 -0.63
CA SER A 47 -13.58 -4.48 -0.29
C SER A 47 -14.47 -3.74 -1.29
N PRO A 48 -15.61 -4.34 -1.71
CA PRO A 48 -16.59 -3.65 -2.54
C PRO A 48 -17.25 -2.47 -1.84
N ASP A 49 -17.22 -2.40 -0.49
CA ASP A 49 -17.73 -1.25 0.26
C ASP A 49 -16.86 0.02 0.05
N TRP A 50 -15.62 -0.16 -0.40
CA TRP A 50 -14.64 0.92 -0.53
C TRP A 50 -14.23 1.20 -1.97
N ASN A 51 -14.30 0.21 -2.85
CA ASN A 51 -13.78 0.31 -4.20
C ASN A 51 -14.90 0.27 -5.24
N ASP A 52 -14.72 1.00 -6.32
CA ASP A 52 -15.49 0.87 -7.53
C ASP A 52 -15.05 -0.41 -8.28
N PRO A 53 -15.97 -1.18 -8.88
CA PRO A 53 -15.62 -2.38 -9.66
C PRO A 53 -14.62 -2.13 -10.79
N ALA A 54 -14.61 -0.93 -11.37
CA ALA A 54 -13.69 -0.57 -12.44
C ALA A 54 -12.24 -0.31 -11.97
N MET A 55 -11.99 -0.22 -10.66
CA MET A 55 -10.64 -0.01 -10.13
C MET A 55 -9.80 -1.28 -10.22
N LEU A 56 -8.68 -1.22 -10.92
CA LEU A 56 -7.75 -2.34 -11.06
C LEU A 56 -6.77 -2.45 -9.88
N SER A 57 -6.32 -3.68 -9.61
CA SER A 57 -5.14 -3.88 -8.76
C SER A 57 -3.91 -3.31 -9.48
N ASN A 58 -2.93 -2.87 -8.70
CA ASN A 58 -1.63 -2.39 -9.21
C ASN A 58 -0.53 -3.43 -8.97
N ILE A 59 -0.90 -4.70 -8.91
CA ILE A 59 0.00 -5.83 -8.72
C ILE A 59 -0.47 -6.97 -9.62
N ALA A 60 0.44 -7.54 -10.39
CA ALA A 60 0.15 -8.68 -11.24
C ALA A 60 0.00 -9.97 -10.42
N SER A 61 -0.75 -10.93 -10.94
CA SER A 61 -1.04 -12.20 -10.26
C SER A 61 0.22 -12.93 -9.78
N ILE A 62 1.28 -12.97 -10.59
CA ILE A 62 2.56 -13.62 -10.27
C ILE A 62 3.31 -12.96 -9.09
N GLU A 63 3.09 -11.68 -8.84
CA GLU A 63 3.74 -10.93 -7.76
C GLU A 63 3.07 -11.13 -6.40
N ILE A 64 1.85 -11.68 -6.39
CA ILE A 64 1.09 -11.92 -5.16
C ILE A 64 1.64 -13.15 -4.46
N PRO A 65 2.24 -13.02 -3.25
CA PRO A 65 2.74 -14.17 -2.53
C PRO A 65 1.62 -15.19 -2.27
N PRO A 66 1.80 -16.46 -2.70
CA PRO A 66 0.74 -17.46 -2.62
C PRO A 66 0.39 -17.81 -1.16
N LEU A 67 -0.86 -18.16 -0.93
CA LEU A 67 -1.39 -18.65 0.35
C LEU A 67 -1.64 -20.17 0.25
N GLN A 68 -2.91 -20.57 0.04
CA GLN A 68 -3.26 -21.98 -0.20
C GLN A 68 -3.11 -22.35 -1.69
N GLU A 69 -3.33 -21.39 -2.55
CA GLU A 69 -3.18 -21.47 -4.00
C GLU A 69 -2.77 -20.07 -4.53
N THR A 70 -2.27 -20.00 -5.75
CA THR A 70 -1.99 -18.71 -6.40
C THR A 70 -3.29 -18.03 -6.85
N LEU A 71 -3.24 -16.71 -7.12
CA LEU A 71 -4.39 -16.01 -7.71
C LEU A 71 -4.73 -16.59 -9.08
N ALA A 72 -3.72 -16.91 -9.90
CA ALA A 72 -3.93 -17.49 -11.24
C ALA A 72 -4.62 -18.87 -11.17
N ASP A 73 -4.22 -19.75 -10.25
CA ASP A 73 -4.87 -21.04 -10.03
C ASP A 73 -6.32 -20.86 -9.57
N TRP A 74 -6.53 -19.95 -8.63
CA TRP A 74 -7.87 -19.65 -8.10
C TRP A 74 -8.81 -19.13 -9.19
N LEU A 75 -8.36 -18.23 -10.06
CA LEU A 75 -9.14 -17.71 -11.19
C LEU A 75 -9.41 -18.80 -12.22
N SER A 76 -8.40 -19.60 -12.57
CA SER A 76 -8.52 -20.70 -13.54
C SER A 76 -9.52 -21.77 -13.11
N ALA A 77 -9.78 -21.91 -11.81
CA ALA A 77 -10.78 -22.82 -11.27
C ALA A 77 -12.22 -22.24 -11.30
N ARG A 78 -12.43 -20.99 -11.73
CA ARG A 78 -13.76 -20.35 -11.81
C ARG A 78 -14.46 -20.70 -13.10
N THR A 79 -15.78 -20.75 -13.02
CA THR A 79 -16.64 -20.87 -14.23
C THR A 79 -16.65 -19.53 -15.00
N PRO A 80 -16.99 -19.54 -16.31
CA PRO A 80 -17.13 -18.28 -17.06
C PRO A 80 -18.15 -17.30 -16.43
N ALA A 81 -19.20 -17.80 -15.80
CA ALA A 81 -20.17 -16.95 -15.10
C ALA A 81 -19.57 -16.28 -13.87
N GLU A 82 -18.80 -17.01 -13.05
CA GLU A 82 -18.10 -16.45 -11.89
C GLU A 82 -17.03 -15.43 -12.29
N LEU A 83 -16.30 -15.66 -13.39
CA LEU A 83 -15.33 -14.70 -13.92
C LEU A 83 -16.02 -13.42 -14.42
N ALA A 84 -17.17 -13.54 -15.07
CA ALA A 84 -17.96 -12.39 -15.50
C ALA A 84 -18.49 -11.57 -14.33
N GLU A 85 -18.91 -12.21 -13.21
CA GLU A 85 -19.29 -11.52 -11.98
C GLU A 85 -18.11 -10.75 -11.33
N LEU A 86 -16.88 -11.19 -11.60
CA LEU A 86 -15.65 -10.55 -11.10
C LEU A 86 -15.10 -9.49 -12.06
N ASP A 87 -15.74 -9.29 -13.21
CA ASP A 87 -15.25 -8.46 -14.32
C ASP A 87 -13.85 -8.88 -14.79
N VAL A 88 -13.64 -10.20 -14.93
CA VAL A 88 -12.37 -10.80 -15.35
C VAL A 88 -12.58 -11.54 -16.67
N ASP A 89 -11.79 -11.18 -17.69
CA ASP A 89 -11.80 -11.87 -18.96
C ASP A 89 -11.05 -13.21 -18.87
N GLY A 90 -11.79 -14.31 -18.87
CA GLY A 90 -11.23 -15.66 -18.82
C GLY A 90 -10.36 -16.05 -20.01
N ALA A 91 -10.49 -15.36 -21.16
CA ALA A 91 -9.70 -15.66 -22.36
C ALA A 91 -8.29 -15.06 -22.32
N SER A 92 -8.08 -14.04 -21.49
CA SER A 92 -6.80 -13.32 -21.34
C SER A 92 -6.06 -13.65 -20.04
N LEU A 93 -6.52 -14.66 -19.28
CA LEU A 93 -5.91 -15.04 -18.02
C LEU A 93 -4.52 -15.64 -18.22
N ASP A 94 -3.54 -15.03 -17.58
CA ASP A 94 -2.19 -15.55 -17.42
C ASP A 94 -1.63 -15.25 -16.02
N GLU A 95 -0.40 -15.63 -15.77
CA GLU A 95 0.27 -15.39 -14.50
C GLU A 95 0.54 -13.90 -14.22
N ARG A 96 0.46 -13.02 -15.23
CA ARG A 96 0.70 -11.58 -15.15
C ARG A 96 -0.58 -10.74 -15.25
N THR A 97 -1.72 -11.39 -15.21
CA THR A 97 -3.02 -10.71 -15.28
C THR A 97 -3.21 -9.78 -14.07
N PHE A 98 -3.61 -8.56 -14.35
CA PHE A 98 -4.16 -7.63 -13.36
C PHE A 98 -5.67 -7.81 -13.29
N VAL A 99 -6.22 -7.81 -12.09
CA VAL A 99 -7.65 -7.99 -11.88
C VAL A 99 -8.27 -6.78 -11.18
N PRO A 100 -9.60 -6.59 -11.27
CA PRO A 100 -10.30 -5.63 -10.43
C PRO A 100 -9.96 -5.83 -8.94
N ARG A 101 -9.85 -4.74 -8.19
CA ARG A 101 -9.57 -4.81 -6.74
C ARG A 101 -10.59 -5.65 -6.00
N VAL A 102 -11.85 -5.58 -6.39
CA VAL A 102 -12.92 -6.38 -5.79
C VAL A 102 -12.75 -7.88 -6.06
N ALA A 103 -12.26 -8.26 -7.24
CA ALA A 103 -11.95 -9.66 -7.56
C ALA A 103 -10.80 -10.19 -6.68
N LEU A 104 -9.76 -9.38 -6.51
CA LEU A 104 -8.65 -9.71 -5.59
C LEU A 104 -9.15 -9.82 -4.14
N GLY A 105 -10.12 -9.00 -3.74
CA GLY A 105 -10.80 -9.11 -2.46
C GLY A 105 -11.48 -10.46 -2.26
N ARG A 106 -12.19 -10.97 -3.28
CA ARG A 106 -12.82 -12.29 -3.25
C ARG A 106 -11.82 -13.43 -3.14
N TYR A 107 -10.67 -13.31 -3.82
CA TYR A 107 -9.58 -14.25 -3.62
C TYR A 107 -9.12 -14.29 -2.16
N PHE A 108 -8.83 -13.15 -1.55
CA PHE A 108 -8.39 -13.11 -0.15
C PHE A 108 -9.47 -13.60 0.84
N GLU A 109 -10.75 -13.33 0.60
CA GLU A 109 -11.86 -13.88 1.39
C GLU A 109 -11.86 -15.43 1.32
N SER A 110 -11.70 -15.99 0.13
CA SER A 110 -11.62 -17.43 -0.10
C SER A 110 -10.41 -18.04 0.61
N GLN A 111 -9.23 -17.43 0.47
CA GLN A 111 -8.01 -17.90 1.13
C GLN A 111 -8.09 -17.83 2.65
N PHE A 112 -8.70 -16.78 3.20
CA PHE A 112 -8.94 -16.64 4.64
C PHE A 112 -9.88 -17.72 5.17
N ALA A 113 -10.99 -17.96 4.50
CA ALA A 113 -11.96 -18.99 4.89
C ALA A 113 -11.32 -20.38 4.86
N THR A 114 -10.57 -20.70 3.81
CA THR A 114 -9.85 -21.97 3.66
C THR A 114 -8.81 -22.16 4.77
N LEU A 115 -8.02 -21.12 5.06
CA LEU A 115 -7.01 -21.17 6.13
C LEU A 115 -7.64 -21.42 7.51
N VAL A 116 -8.75 -20.72 7.82
CA VAL A 116 -9.48 -20.91 9.09
C VAL A 116 -10.05 -22.32 9.19
N GLN A 117 -10.64 -22.84 8.13
CA GLN A 117 -11.16 -24.21 8.07
C GLN A 117 -10.06 -25.24 8.32
N GLN A 118 -8.92 -25.11 7.63
CA GLN A 118 -7.78 -26.01 7.79
C GLN A 118 -7.19 -25.94 9.22
N ALA A 119 -7.12 -24.75 9.80
CA ALA A 119 -6.64 -24.56 11.17
C ALA A 119 -7.55 -25.29 12.18
N ARG A 120 -8.86 -25.13 12.05
CA ARG A 120 -9.85 -25.84 12.89
C ARG A 120 -9.77 -27.35 12.74
N ALA A 121 -9.60 -27.84 11.51
CA ALA A 121 -9.42 -29.29 11.24
C ALA A 121 -8.15 -29.86 11.88
N LYS A 122 -7.11 -29.02 12.08
CA LYS A 122 -5.87 -29.37 12.81
C LYS A 122 -5.99 -29.18 14.32
N GLY A 123 -7.17 -28.81 14.85
CA GLY A 123 -7.42 -28.64 16.29
C GLY A 123 -7.02 -27.26 16.85
N VAL A 124 -6.75 -26.28 16.03
CA VAL A 124 -6.49 -24.90 16.50
C VAL A 124 -7.82 -24.26 16.92
N ASP A 125 -7.87 -23.70 18.13
CA ASP A 125 -9.02 -22.91 18.62
C ASP A 125 -8.96 -21.51 17.97
N ILE A 126 -9.59 -21.36 16.80
CA ILE A 126 -9.66 -20.10 16.07
C ILE A 126 -11.09 -19.56 15.97
N ASN A 127 -11.31 -18.37 16.51
CA ASN A 127 -12.59 -17.65 16.52
C ASN A 127 -12.49 -16.37 15.68
N VAL A 128 -13.28 -16.28 14.62
CA VAL A 128 -13.39 -15.08 13.77
C VAL A 128 -14.66 -14.33 14.17
N ARG A 129 -14.52 -13.06 14.52
CA ARG A 129 -15.60 -12.17 14.95
C ARG A 129 -15.76 -11.04 13.94
N THR A 130 -16.67 -11.21 13.00
CA THR A 130 -17.08 -10.19 12.04
C THR A 130 -18.12 -9.24 12.63
N GLY A 131 -18.28 -8.05 12.07
CA GLY A 131 -19.14 -6.99 12.63
C GLY A 131 -18.66 -6.45 13.98
N CYS A 132 -17.46 -6.85 14.42
CA CYS A 132 -16.88 -6.53 15.72
C CYS A 132 -15.76 -5.48 15.58
N ARG A 133 -16.07 -4.21 15.81
CA ARG A 133 -15.08 -3.13 15.80
C ARG A 133 -14.39 -3.04 17.16
N VAL A 134 -13.07 -3.21 17.18
CA VAL A 134 -12.24 -2.85 18.35
C VAL A 134 -12.13 -1.33 18.39
N ILE A 135 -12.49 -0.74 19.52
CA ILE A 135 -12.56 0.70 19.72
C ILE A 135 -11.50 1.22 20.68
N ASP A 136 -10.89 0.35 21.49
CA ASP A 136 -9.75 0.68 22.33
C ASP A 136 -8.96 -0.57 22.71
N ALA A 137 -7.68 -0.37 23.05
CA ALA A 137 -6.77 -1.39 23.57
C ALA A 137 -5.99 -0.81 24.74
N ALA A 138 -5.88 -1.56 25.85
CA ALA A 138 -5.18 -1.10 27.05
C ALA A 138 -4.31 -2.20 27.65
N ASN A 139 -3.09 -1.87 28.08
CA ASN A 139 -2.24 -2.81 28.81
C ASN A 139 -2.81 -3.03 30.20
N ARG A 140 -2.93 -4.30 30.60
CA ARG A 140 -3.32 -4.75 31.94
C ARG A 140 -2.23 -5.66 32.51
N ARG A 141 -2.33 -5.97 33.78
CA ARG A 141 -1.35 -6.83 34.47
C ARG A 141 -1.22 -8.21 33.78
N ASP A 142 -2.33 -8.75 33.32
CA ASP A 142 -2.48 -10.12 32.79
C ASP A 142 -2.49 -10.18 31.25
N GLY A 143 -2.50 -9.06 30.53
CA GLY A 143 -2.49 -9.04 29.07
C GLY A 143 -2.87 -7.69 28.49
N ILE A 144 -3.24 -7.66 27.22
CA ILE A 144 -3.87 -6.50 26.57
C ILE A 144 -5.38 -6.69 26.58
N GLU A 145 -6.09 -5.78 27.22
CA GLU A 145 -7.56 -5.72 27.17
C GLU A 145 -8.00 -5.00 25.90
N LEU A 146 -8.79 -5.69 25.09
CA LEU A 146 -9.47 -5.10 23.93
C LEU A 146 -10.91 -4.74 24.32
N THR A 147 -11.30 -3.50 24.03
CA THR A 147 -12.68 -3.04 24.13
C THR A 147 -13.27 -3.02 22.71
N PHE A 148 -14.38 -3.69 22.48
CA PHE A 148 -14.97 -3.86 21.16
C PHE A 148 -16.49 -3.83 21.17
N THR A 149 -17.10 -3.49 20.03
CA THR A 149 -18.54 -3.58 19.81
C THR A 149 -18.88 -4.98 19.31
N SER A 150 -20.02 -5.53 19.75
CA SER A 150 -20.47 -6.87 19.36
C SER A 150 -21.83 -6.80 18.69
N PRO A 151 -22.01 -7.40 17.49
CA PRO A 151 -23.31 -7.47 16.83
C PRO A 151 -24.27 -8.42 17.58
N PRO A 152 -25.61 -8.30 17.36
CA PRO A 152 -26.27 -7.25 16.59
C PRO A 152 -26.50 -5.96 17.37
N SER A 153 -26.35 -5.99 18.70
CA SER A 153 -26.75 -4.91 19.61
C SER A 153 -25.72 -3.77 19.73
N ARG A 154 -24.56 -3.91 19.11
CA ARG A 154 -23.40 -3.01 19.27
C ARG A 154 -23.02 -2.74 20.75
N LYS A 155 -23.35 -3.68 21.65
CA LYS A 155 -22.93 -3.59 23.04
C LYS A 155 -21.42 -3.63 23.14
N ILE A 156 -20.89 -2.82 24.05
CA ILE A 156 -19.47 -2.81 24.37
C ILE A 156 -19.15 -4.08 25.19
N ALA A 157 -18.15 -4.79 24.73
CA ALA A 157 -17.57 -5.95 25.41
C ALA A 157 -16.07 -5.77 25.60
N ARG A 158 -15.49 -6.53 26.52
CA ARG A 158 -14.04 -6.53 26.78
C ARG A 158 -13.53 -7.95 26.87
N ALA A 159 -12.29 -8.14 26.43
CA ALA A 159 -11.56 -9.41 26.57
C ALA A 159 -10.07 -9.13 26.69
N VAL A 160 -9.36 -9.96 27.46
CA VAL A 160 -7.91 -9.85 27.68
C VAL A 160 -7.20 -10.94 26.90
N PHE A 161 -6.09 -10.59 26.27
CA PHE A 161 -5.26 -11.48 25.44
C PHE A 161 -3.79 -11.39 25.86
N ASP A 162 -3.09 -12.53 25.82
CA ASP A 162 -1.65 -12.58 26.10
C ASP A 162 -0.85 -11.79 25.06
N HIS A 163 -1.26 -11.88 23.79
CA HIS A 163 -0.62 -11.23 22.64
C HIS A 163 -1.68 -10.58 21.74
N VAL A 164 -1.38 -9.37 21.24
CA VAL A 164 -2.26 -8.63 20.35
C VAL A 164 -1.48 -8.12 19.13
N VAL A 165 -2.04 -8.32 17.95
CA VAL A 165 -1.54 -7.79 16.68
C VAL A 165 -2.55 -6.77 16.15
N LEU A 166 -2.12 -5.52 16.02
CA LEU A 166 -2.91 -4.43 15.45
C LEU A 166 -2.60 -4.33 13.96
N ALA A 167 -3.55 -4.71 13.11
CA ALA A 167 -3.46 -4.71 11.65
C ALA A 167 -4.68 -4.00 11.04
N THR A 168 -4.93 -2.76 11.49
CA THR A 168 -6.14 -2.00 11.15
C THR A 168 -6.15 -1.44 9.72
N GLY A 169 -5.06 -1.63 8.97
CA GLY A 169 -4.95 -1.20 7.58
C GLY A 169 -4.89 0.32 7.41
N HIS A 170 -5.32 0.80 6.24
CA HIS A 170 -5.40 2.22 5.93
C HIS A 170 -6.43 2.95 6.79
N GLN A 171 -6.15 4.22 7.08
CA GLN A 171 -7.06 5.10 7.80
C GLN A 171 -7.35 6.33 6.94
N TRP A 172 -8.59 6.46 6.54
CA TRP A 172 -9.11 7.58 5.78
C TRP A 172 -10.00 8.44 6.66
N PRO A 173 -10.18 9.73 6.33
CA PRO A 173 -11.11 10.60 7.06
C PRO A 173 -12.50 9.97 7.16
N SER A 174 -13.11 10.05 8.34
CA SER A 174 -14.48 9.52 8.57
C SER A 174 -15.54 10.30 7.79
N ARG A 175 -15.22 11.55 7.42
CA ARG A 175 -15.96 12.38 6.48
C ARG A 175 -15.03 12.70 5.33
N PRO A 176 -15.23 12.11 4.14
CA PRO A 176 -14.42 12.42 2.98
C PRO A 176 -14.63 13.85 2.48
N ASP A 177 -15.83 14.41 2.64
CA ASP A 177 -16.16 15.80 2.32
C ASP A 177 -15.89 16.72 3.53
N ALA A 178 -14.92 17.61 3.40
CA ALA A 178 -14.61 18.61 4.42
C ALA A 178 -15.54 19.83 4.36
N GLN A 179 -16.04 20.15 3.16
CA GLN A 179 -17.02 21.19 2.83
C GLN A 179 -17.63 20.89 1.46
N PRO A 180 -18.71 21.57 1.06
CA PRO A 180 -19.33 21.33 -0.24
C PRO A 180 -18.32 21.33 -1.38
N GLY A 181 -18.25 20.23 -2.13
CA GLY A 181 -17.33 20.06 -3.26
C GLY A 181 -15.85 19.84 -2.93
N TYR A 182 -15.44 19.81 -1.65
CA TYR A 182 -14.06 19.51 -1.26
C TYR A 182 -13.97 18.19 -0.51
N PHE A 183 -13.30 17.21 -1.11
CA PHE A 183 -13.13 15.85 -0.60
C PHE A 183 -11.71 15.63 -0.09
N LEU A 184 -11.57 15.27 1.18
CA LEU A 184 -10.29 14.94 1.81
C LEU A 184 -9.72 13.59 1.35
N SER A 185 -10.52 12.80 0.64
CA SER A 185 -10.14 11.48 0.15
C SER A 185 -11.17 11.01 -0.88
N PRO A 186 -10.78 10.21 -1.89
CA PRO A 186 -11.73 9.56 -2.80
C PRO A 186 -12.42 8.35 -2.17
N TRP A 187 -12.09 8.01 -0.93
CA TRP A 187 -12.59 6.81 -0.27
C TRP A 187 -13.67 7.08 0.77
N PRO A 188 -14.73 6.26 0.85
CA PRO A 188 -15.03 5.14 -0.06
C PRO A 188 -15.44 5.65 -1.46
N ALA A 189 -15.13 4.88 -2.51
CA ALA A 189 -15.38 5.29 -3.90
C ALA A 189 -16.86 5.62 -4.20
N SER A 190 -17.78 5.05 -3.44
CA SER A 190 -19.21 5.35 -3.54
C SER A 190 -19.57 6.82 -3.35
N VAL A 191 -18.73 7.62 -2.66
CA VAL A 191 -18.97 9.07 -2.52
C VAL A 191 -18.75 9.82 -3.84
N LEU A 192 -18.02 9.23 -4.78
CA LEU A 192 -17.76 9.81 -6.10
C LEU A 192 -18.90 9.54 -7.10
N ALA A 193 -19.74 8.54 -6.85
CA ALA A 193 -20.85 8.18 -7.74
C ALA A 193 -21.89 9.30 -7.88
N ASP A 194 -22.08 10.10 -6.81
CA ASP A 194 -23.04 11.21 -6.78
C ASP A 194 -22.42 12.56 -7.15
N VAL A 195 -21.13 12.59 -7.53
CA VAL A 195 -20.45 13.82 -7.96
C VAL A 195 -21.01 14.27 -9.31
N PRO A 196 -21.53 15.51 -9.43
CA PRO A 196 -22.14 15.97 -10.68
C PRO A 196 -21.13 16.15 -11.81
N ALA A 197 -21.58 16.05 -13.06
CA ALA A 197 -20.78 16.32 -14.25
C ALA A 197 -20.35 17.80 -14.29
N ARG A 198 -19.19 18.11 -13.76
CA ARG A 198 -18.61 19.47 -13.69
C ARG A 198 -17.11 19.40 -13.88
N ARG A 199 -16.45 20.55 -13.81
CA ARG A 199 -15.01 20.62 -13.75
C ARG A 199 -14.50 20.17 -12.39
N ILE A 200 -13.68 19.10 -12.35
CA ILE A 200 -13.18 18.43 -11.16
C ILE A 200 -11.65 18.58 -11.11
N GLY A 201 -11.15 19.08 -9.98
CA GLY A 201 -9.72 19.05 -9.67
C GLY A 201 -9.38 17.81 -8.85
N ILE A 202 -8.32 17.09 -9.20
CA ILE A 202 -7.79 15.97 -8.41
C ILE A 202 -6.33 16.30 -8.06
N ARG A 203 -6.04 16.47 -6.77
CA ARG A 203 -4.64 16.63 -6.33
C ARG A 203 -4.00 15.26 -6.17
N GLY A 204 -3.17 14.91 -7.12
CA GLY A 204 -2.51 13.64 -7.36
C GLY A 204 -2.55 13.29 -8.84
N SER A 205 -1.61 12.47 -9.30
CA SER A 205 -1.57 11.98 -10.69
C SER A 205 -1.12 10.52 -10.78
N SER A 206 -1.05 9.81 -9.65
CA SER A 206 -0.66 8.40 -9.58
C SER A 206 -1.86 7.52 -9.16
N LEU A 207 -1.62 6.33 -8.63
CA LEU A 207 -2.59 5.26 -8.35
C LEU A 207 -3.94 5.74 -7.80
N THR A 208 -3.94 6.47 -6.68
CA THR A 208 -5.18 6.95 -6.03
C THR A 208 -5.94 7.97 -6.91
N ALA A 209 -5.21 8.80 -7.66
CA ALA A 209 -5.82 9.78 -8.56
C ALA A 209 -6.41 9.09 -9.80
N ILE A 210 -5.75 8.05 -10.33
CA ILE A 210 -6.28 7.23 -11.43
C ILE A 210 -7.55 6.51 -10.98
N ASP A 211 -7.55 5.90 -9.79
CA ASP A 211 -8.74 5.27 -9.22
C ASP A 211 -9.91 6.27 -9.13
N ALA A 212 -9.67 7.47 -8.60
CA ALA A 212 -10.68 8.51 -8.52
C ALA A 212 -11.17 8.95 -9.91
N ALA A 213 -10.26 9.14 -10.86
CA ALA A 213 -10.61 9.51 -12.22
C ALA A 213 -11.44 8.44 -12.94
N VAL A 214 -11.09 7.16 -12.75
CA VAL A 214 -11.85 6.03 -13.32
C VAL A 214 -13.25 5.96 -12.71
N ALA A 215 -13.40 6.04 -11.39
CA ALA A 215 -14.70 6.03 -10.72
C ALA A 215 -15.61 7.18 -11.17
N LEU A 216 -15.05 8.38 -11.30
CA LEU A 216 -15.79 9.53 -11.85
C LEU A 216 -16.18 9.31 -13.32
N ALA A 217 -15.25 8.80 -14.13
CA ALA A 217 -15.50 8.57 -15.54
C ALA A 217 -16.59 7.53 -15.76
N THR A 218 -16.61 6.43 -15.02
CA THR A 218 -17.66 5.40 -15.11
C THR A 218 -19.03 5.88 -14.66
N SER A 219 -19.10 6.90 -13.80
CA SER A 219 -20.36 7.56 -13.44
C SER A 219 -20.89 8.51 -14.53
N HIS A 220 -20.05 8.94 -15.47
CA HIS A 220 -20.37 9.95 -16.48
C HIS A 220 -20.20 9.48 -17.94
N GLY A 221 -20.00 8.18 -18.15
CA GLY A 221 -19.82 7.58 -19.47
C GLY A 221 -19.24 6.19 -19.39
N ASP A 222 -18.88 5.64 -20.53
CA ASP A 222 -18.40 4.28 -20.66
C ASP A 222 -17.04 4.20 -21.37
N PHE A 223 -16.20 3.28 -20.92
CA PHE A 223 -15.02 2.85 -21.66
C PHE A 223 -15.40 1.72 -22.61
N VAL A 224 -15.21 1.89 -23.89
CA VAL A 224 -15.60 0.93 -24.94
C VAL A 224 -14.41 0.60 -25.81
N ARG A 225 -14.12 -0.69 -25.97
CA ARG A 225 -13.05 -1.14 -26.88
C ARG A 225 -13.58 -1.23 -28.32
N ARG A 226 -12.91 -0.55 -29.25
CA ARG A 226 -13.17 -0.58 -30.69
C ARG A 226 -11.85 -0.74 -31.46
N ASP A 227 -11.77 -1.73 -32.32
CA ASP A 227 -10.57 -1.97 -33.14
C ASP A 227 -9.28 -1.95 -32.31
N ASP A 228 -9.25 -2.72 -31.21
CA ASP A 228 -8.15 -2.81 -30.23
C ASP A 228 -7.79 -1.51 -29.48
N ARG A 229 -8.57 -0.45 -29.64
CA ARG A 229 -8.40 0.80 -28.88
C ARG A 229 -9.50 0.98 -27.86
N LEU A 230 -9.10 1.40 -26.68
CA LEU A 230 -10.05 1.85 -25.67
C LEU A 230 -10.44 3.29 -25.97
N ILE A 231 -11.73 3.59 -26.03
CA ILE A 231 -12.27 4.93 -26.20
C ILE A 231 -13.22 5.23 -25.05
N TYR A 232 -13.28 6.50 -24.66
CA TYR A 232 -14.27 6.96 -23.68
C TYR A 232 -15.45 7.60 -24.42
N GLN A 233 -16.67 7.15 -24.09
CA GLN A 233 -17.92 7.68 -24.61
C GLN A 233 -18.66 8.40 -23.49
N PRO A 234 -18.66 9.76 -23.46
CA PRO A 234 -19.43 10.49 -22.47
C PRO A 234 -20.91 10.16 -22.54
N ALA A 235 -21.57 10.08 -21.39
CA ALA A 235 -23.02 9.97 -21.32
C ALA A 235 -23.70 11.26 -21.78
N PRO A 236 -24.98 11.24 -22.19
CA PRO A 236 -25.75 12.45 -22.48
C PRO A 236 -25.75 13.39 -21.26
N ASP A 237 -25.82 14.69 -21.51
CA ASP A 237 -25.89 15.77 -20.51
C ASP A 237 -24.66 15.83 -19.56
N THR A 238 -23.49 15.39 -20.05
CA THR A 238 -22.21 15.44 -19.31
C THR A 238 -21.14 16.31 -20.02
N GLU A 239 -21.58 17.33 -20.79
CA GLU A 239 -20.69 18.22 -21.54
C GLU A 239 -19.70 18.94 -20.62
N ASP A 240 -20.10 19.29 -19.41
CA ASP A 240 -19.29 20.00 -18.42
C ASP A 240 -18.36 19.06 -17.63
N PHE A 241 -18.46 17.74 -17.80
CA PHE A 241 -17.58 16.78 -17.14
C PHE A 241 -16.16 16.91 -17.66
N HIS A 242 -15.26 17.30 -16.78
CA HIS A 242 -13.84 17.42 -17.09
C HIS A 242 -13.00 17.25 -15.83
N ILE A 243 -11.96 16.43 -15.89
CA ILE A 243 -11.02 16.15 -14.82
C ILE A 243 -9.69 16.86 -15.09
N ALA A 244 -9.16 17.57 -14.09
CA ALA A 244 -7.79 18.05 -14.08
C ALA A 244 -7.02 17.36 -12.95
N MET A 245 -6.15 16.40 -13.30
CA MET A 245 -5.22 15.77 -12.35
C MET A 245 -4.02 16.69 -12.16
N MET A 246 -3.58 16.87 -10.92
CA MET A 246 -2.55 17.86 -10.58
C MET A 246 -1.50 17.23 -9.68
N SER A 247 -0.24 17.37 -10.05
CA SER A 247 0.87 16.98 -9.19
C SER A 247 2.04 17.94 -9.37
N ARG A 248 3.01 17.89 -8.44
CA ARG A 248 4.15 18.81 -8.50
C ARG A 248 4.85 18.82 -9.85
N LYS A 249 5.05 17.64 -10.46
CA LYS A 249 5.75 17.49 -11.74
C LYS A 249 4.81 17.38 -12.96
N GLY A 250 3.51 17.19 -12.77
CA GLY A 250 2.56 17.00 -13.87
C GLY A 250 2.83 15.71 -14.66
N LEU A 251 3.25 14.64 -14.01
CA LEU A 251 3.56 13.37 -14.66
C LEU A 251 2.48 12.33 -14.36
N LEU A 252 2.15 11.51 -15.33
CA LEU A 252 1.42 10.26 -15.15
C LEU A 252 2.41 9.14 -14.73
N PRO A 253 1.99 8.10 -13.99
CA PRO A 253 2.83 6.93 -13.76
C PRO A 253 3.13 6.21 -15.07
N GLU A 254 4.18 5.40 -15.07
CA GLU A 254 4.50 4.56 -16.22
C GLU A 254 3.62 3.30 -16.23
N ALA A 255 3.42 2.72 -17.41
CA ALA A 255 2.81 1.41 -17.58
C ALA A 255 3.70 0.34 -16.94
N ASP A 256 3.08 -0.71 -16.39
CA ASP A 256 3.78 -1.86 -15.84
C ASP A 256 4.79 -2.41 -16.86
N PHE A 257 6.01 -2.68 -16.41
CA PHE A 257 7.10 -3.16 -17.25
C PHE A 257 7.42 -4.62 -16.97
N TYR A 258 7.91 -5.32 -17.99
CA TYR A 258 8.30 -6.72 -17.83
C TYR A 258 9.59 -6.87 -17.00
N PHE A 259 9.56 -7.79 -16.04
CA PHE A 259 10.73 -8.28 -15.30
C PHE A 259 10.57 -9.77 -14.99
N PRO A 260 11.68 -10.55 -14.90
CA PRO A 260 11.61 -11.96 -14.56
C PRO A 260 11.37 -12.19 -13.06
N LEU A 261 10.62 -13.24 -12.73
CA LEU A 261 10.52 -13.75 -11.37
C LEU A 261 10.96 -15.21 -11.31
N PRO A 262 11.75 -15.63 -10.31
CA PRO A 262 12.33 -14.78 -9.27
C PRO A 262 13.38 -13.82 -9.82
N HIS A 263 13.55 -12.66 -9.14
CA HIS A 263 14.60 -11.71 -9.51
C HIS A 263 15.99 -12.31 -9.40
N GLY A 264 16.90 -11.90 -10.29
CA GLY A 264 18.32 -12.21 -10.19
C GLY A 264 19.00 -11.47 -9.00
N PRO A 265 20.21 -11.87 -8.58
CA PRO A 265 20.96 -11.18 -7.54
C PRO A 265 21.43 -9.80 -8.01
N LEU A 266 21.58 -8.86 -7.07
CA LEU A 266 22.31 -7.61 -7.28
C LEU A 266 23.80 -7.84 -7.01
N ALA A 267 24.67 -7.06 -7.67
CA ALA A 267 26.11 -7.22 -7.59
C ALA A 267 26.77 -6.30 -6.53
N TYR A 268 26.27 -5.08 -6.39
CA TYR A 268 26.86 -4.03 -5.54
C TYR A 268 25.91 -3.53 -4.45
N CYS A 269 24.67 -3.20 -4.77
CA CYS A 269 23.68 -2.73 -3.81
C CYS A 269 22.97 -3.92 -3.13
N THR A 270 23.76 -4.76 -2.45
CA THR A 270 23.26 -5.95 -1.77
C THR A 270 22.86 -5.67 -0.33
N PRO A 271 22.03 -6.51 0.31
CA PRO A 271 21.69 -6.39 1.74
C PRO A 271 22.93 -6.30 2.62
N GLU A 272 23.98 -7.08 2.32
CA GLU A 272 25.24 -7.13 3.08
C GLU A 272 26.03 -5.82 2.93
N ALA A 273 26.10 -5.26 1.71
CA ALA A 273 26.78 -3.99 1.46
C ALA A 273 26.10 -2.82 2.17
N VAL A 274 24.77 -2.77 2.13
CA VAL A 274 23.98 -1.75 2.84
C VAL A 274 24.08 -1.93 4.36
N ALA A 275 24.02 -3.16 4.88
CA ALA A 275 24.24 -3.42 6.31
C ALA A 275 25.64 -2.99 6.76
N ALA A 276 26.68 -3.21 5.94
CA ALA A 276 28.02 -2.72 6.21
C ALA A 276 28.13 -1.18 6.20
N ALA A 277 27.33 -0.49 5.36
CA ALA A 277 27.22 0.96 5.39
C ALA A 277 26.56 1.45 6.70
N VAL A 278 25.46 0.86 7.10
CA VAL A 278 24.79 1.15 8.39
C VAL A 278 25.71 0.94 9.57
N ALA A 279 26.52 -0.13 9.57
CA ALA A 279 27.46 -0.44 10.65
C ALA A 279 28.59 0.59 10.81
N ARG A 280 28.87 1.41 9.80
CA ARG A 280 29.87 2.50 9.89
C ARG A 280 29.34 3.73 10.64
N GLY A 281 28.03 3.80 10.87
CA GLY A 281 27.38 4.93 11.54
C GLY A 281 26.60 5.82 10.59
N PRO A 282 25.90 6.84 11.13
CA PRO A 282 24.99 7.68 10.36
C PRO A 282 25.69 8.70 9.45
N ASP A 283 26.92 9.08 9.73
CA ASP A 283 27.63 10.14 9.02
C ASP A 283 27.85 9.78 7.53
N GLY A 284 27.18 10.51 6.63
CA GLY A 284 27.24 10.28 5.18
C GLY A 284 26.63 8.95 4.73
N LEU A 285 25.75 8.35 5.55
CA LEU A 285 25.12 7.07 5.26
C LEU A 285 24.30 7.10 3.97
N LEU A 286 23.52 8.17 3.77
CA LEU A 286 22.70 8.32 2.57
C LEU A 286 23.55 8.35 1.30
N ASP A 287 24.64 9.12 1.30
CA ASP A 287 25.53 9.23 0.14
C ASP A 287 26.28 7.91 -0.11
N ALA A 288 26.72 7.21 0.96
CA ALA A 288 27.37 5.90 0.83
C ALA A 288 26.43 4.85 0.21
N VAL A 289 25.14 4.89 0.53
CA VAL A 289 24.16 3.96 -0.05
C VAL A 289 23.75 4.40 -1.46
N PHE A 290 23.68 5.69 -1.73
CA PHE A 290 23.53 6.19 -3.10
C PHE A 290 24.69 5.76 -4.00
N ASP A 291 25.92 5.72 -3.50
CA ASP A 291 27.08 5.20 -4.25
C ASP A 291 26.94 3.71 -4.61
N LEU A 292 26.40 2.89 -3.70
CA LEU A 292 26.07 1.48 -4.00
C LEU A 292 24.99 1.38 -5.08
N PHE A 293 23.92 2.16 -4.95
CA PHE A 293 22.83 2.24 -5.92
C PHE A 293 23.35 2.68 -7.30
N ARG A 294 24.14 3.75 -7.34
CA ARG A 294 24.75 4.28 -8.56
C ARG A 294 25.64 3.24 -9.24
N THR A 295 26.51 2.56 -8.49
CA THR A 295 27.39 1.52 -9.00
C THR A 295 26.62 0.35 -9.58
N GLU A 296 25.53 -0.06 -8.92
CA GLU A 296 24.64 -1.11 -9.42
C GLU A 296 24.01 -0.72 -10.76
N LEU A 297 23.45 0.49 -10.88
CA LEU A 297 22.82 0.95 -12.12
C LEU A 297 23.81 1.09 -13.28
N ILE A 298 25.02 1.59 -13.01
CA ILE A 298 26.08 1.65 -14.02
C ILE A 298 26.44 0.26 -14.53
N HIS A 299 26.46 -0.73 -13.63
CA HIS A 299 26.73 -2.12 -13.99
C HIS A 299 25.59 -2.75 -14.82
N LEU A 300 24.34 -2.51 -14.42
CA LEU A 300 23.17 -3.10 -15.05
C LEU A 300 22.86 -2.49 -16.43
N ASP A 301 23.03 -1.17 -16.57
CA ASP A 301 22.66 -0.43 -17.77
C ASP A 301 23.63 0.74 -18.01
N PRO A 302 24.80 0.48 -18.62
CA PRO A 302 25.80 1.50 -18.90
C PRO A 302 25.30 2.63 -19.83
N ASP A 303 24.40 2.30 -20.75
CA ASP A 303 23.85 3.28 -21.71
C ASP A 303 22.91 4.27 -21.00
N TYR A 304 22.03 3.76 -20.14
CA TYR A 304 21.20 4.60 -19.28
C TYR A 304 22.03 5.47 -18.32
N ALA A 305 23.10 4.89 -17.74
CA ALA A 305 24.00 5.61 -16.87
C ALA A 305 24.72 6.78 -17.59
N ALA A 306 25.11 6.57 -18.84
CA ALA A 306 25.70 7.63 -19.67
C ALA A 306 24.68 8.69 -20.05
N GLU A 307 23.45 8.29 -20.44
CA GLU A 307 22.36 9.20 -20.81
C GLU A 307 21.97 10.12 -19.64
N THR A 308 21.94 9.61 -18.42
CA THR A 308 21.57 10.36 -17.21
C THR A 308 22.72 11.05 -16.51
N GLY A 309 23.96 10.91 -17.02
CA GLY A 309 25.15 11.45 -16.38
C GLY A 309 25.46 10.83 -15.01
N LEU A 310 25.02 9.59 -14.78
CA LEU A 310 25.05 8.94 -13.46
C LEU A 310 26.46 8.75 -12.92
N HIS A 311 27.50 8.67 -13.77
CA HIS A 311 28.89 8.48 -13.35
C HIS A 311 29.38 9.55 -12.38
N ASP A 312 28.98 10.81 -12.60
CA ASP A 312 29.41 11.98 -11.81
C ASP A 312 28.26 12.57 -10.98
N ALA A 313 27.09 11.90 -10.94
CA ALA A 313 25.91 12.44 -10.29
C ALA A 313 25.99 12.31 -8.76
N THR A 314 25.50 13.35 -8.07
CA THR A 314 25.02 13.26 -6.68
C THR A 314 23.59 12.71 -6.66
N LEU A 315 23.08 12.39 -5.48
CA LEU A 315 21.67 11.98 -5.34
C LEU A 315 20.70 13.01 -5.92
N GLU A 316 20.93 14.29 -5.64
CA GLU A 316 20.05 15.38 -6.06
C GLU A 316 20.08 15.56 -7.59
N THR A 317 21.28 15.61 -8.18
CA THR A 317 21.41 15.78 -9.65
C THR A 317 20.90 14.58 -10.42
N PHE A 318 21.05 13.36 -9.88
CA PHE A 318 20.44 12.17 -10.48
C PHE A 318 18.91 12.21 -10.39
N ALA A 319 18.36 12.60 -9.24
CA ALA A 319 16.89 12.71 -9.08
C ALA A 319 16.29 13.74 -10.07
N GLU A 320 16.97 14.84 -10.33
CA GLU A 320 16.58 15.81 -11.35
C GLU A 320 16.64 15.19 -12.75
N ALA A 321 17.77 14.57 -13.11
CA ALA A 321 17.98 13.94 -14.42
C ALA A 321 16.97 12.83 -14.70
N TYR A 322 16.66 12.01 -13.70
CA TYR A 322 15.69 10.91 -13.77
C TYR A 322 14.31 11.38 -14.26
N PHE A 323 13.81 12.50 -13.73
CA PHE A 323 12.51 13.03 -14.11
C PHE A 323 12.54 14.00 -15.30
N ALA A 324 13.68 14.60 -15.61
CA ALA A 324 13.80 15.71 -16.57
C ALA A 324 13.29 15.32 -17.97
N ARG A 325 13.62 14.14 -18.46
CA ARG A 325 13.20 13.65 -19.78
C ARG A 325 11.68 13.59 -19.89
N ARG A 326 11.01 13.04 -18.87
CA ARG A 326 9.55 12.94 -18.84
C ARG A 326 8.88 14.32 -18.69
N ALA A 327 9.46 15.17 -17.84
CA ALA A 327 8.94 16.51 -17.58
C ALA A 327 9.06 17.46 -18.79
N SER A 328 9.94 17.14 -19.75
CA SER A 328 10.10 17.94 -21.00
C SER A 328 9.15 17.58 -22.12
N VAL A 329 8.32 16.56 -21.95
CA VAL A 329 7.39 16.04 -22.96
C VAL A 329 5.97 16.12 -22.40
N ASP A 330 4.99 16.33 -23.29
CA ASP A 330 3.57 16.25 -22.91
C ASP A 330 3.27 14.90 -22.23
N PRO A 331 2.60 14.87 -21.06
CA PRO A 331 2.41 13.66 -20.27
C PRO A 331 1.63 12.56 -21.00
N PHE A 332 0.72 12.91 -21.91
CA PHE A 332 -0.03 11.92 -22.67
C PHE A 332 0.77 11.38 -23.86
N VAL A 333 1.62 12.22 -24.47
CA VAL A 333 2.57 11.78 -25.50
C VAL A 333 3.57 10.79 -24.89
N TRP A 334 4.09 11.10 -23.68
CA TRP A 334 4.96 10.18 -22.97
C TRP A 334 4.22 8.88 -22.61
N ALA A 335 3.03 8.96 -22.01
CA ALA A 335 2.25 7.80 -21.59
C ALA A 335 1.95 6.86 -22.76
N ALA A 336 1.60 7.40 -23.94
CA ALA A 336 1.35 6.60 -25.15
C ALA A 336 2.62 5.88 -25.64
N ALA A 337 3.77 6.56 -25.62
CA ALA A 337 5.05 5.97 -26.03
C ALA A 337 5.51 4.88 -25.03
N ASN A 338 5.42 5.16 -23.74
CA ASN A 338 5.78 4.22 -22.67
C ASN A 338 4.87 3.00 -22.65
N LEU A 339 3.55 3.16 -22.83
CA LEU A 339 2.63 2.02 -22.94
C LEU A 339 3.01 1.11 -24.10
N LYS A 340 3.32 1.69 -25.26
CA LYS A 340 3.74 0.91 -26.43
C LYS A 340 5.05 0.15 -26.18
N GLU A 341 6.02 0.79 -25.53
CA GLU A 341 7.28 0.15 -25.11
C GLU A 341 7.00 -1.02 -24.14
N ALA A 342 6.19 -0.77 -23.10
CA ALA A 342 5.85 -1.77 -22.09
C ALA A 342 5.15 -2.98 -22.72
N GLN A 343 4.15 -2.77 -23.58
CA GLN A 343 3.44 -3.83 -24.29
C GLN A 343 4.40 -4.67 -25.17
N ALA A 344 5.29 -4.02 -25.90
CA ALA A 344 6.29 -4.70 -26.72
C ALA A 344 7.26 -5.52 -25.88
N ASN A 345 7.73 -4.97 -24.77
CA ASN A 345 8.64 -5.65 -23.84
C ASN A 345 7.98 -6.84 -23.14
N HIS A 346 6.70 -6.74 -22.75
CA HIS A 346 5.94 -7.85 -22.22
C HIS A 346 5.81 -8.98 -23.25
N ALA A 347 5.41 -8.65 -24.47
CA ALA A 347 5.27 -9.65 -25.55
C ALA A 347 6.59 -10.35 -25.90
N ALA A 348 7.70 -9.62 -25.85
CA ALA A 348 9.04 -10.15 -26.16
C ALA A 348 9.79 -10.67 -24.93
N GLN A 349 9.24 -10.53 -23.72
CA GLN A 349 9.88 -10.84 -22.43
C GLN A 349 11.22 -10.12 -22.27
N VAL A 350 11.29 -8.85 -22.65
CA VAL A 350 12.47 -7.99 -22.55
C VAL A 350 12.41 -7.15 -21.28
N THR A 351 13.45 -7.28 -20.45
CA THR A 351 13.61 -6.50 -19.22
C THR A 351 14.39 -5.20 -19.50
N VAL A 352 13.87 -4.08 -19.03
CA VAL A 352 14.61 -2.81 -18.98
C VAL A 352 15.49 -2.83 -17.73
N ALA A 353 16.79 -3.01 -17.89
CA ALA A 353 17.69 -3.37 -16.81
C ALA A 353 17.74 -2.35 -15.67
N TRP A 354 17.73 -1.05 -15.97
CA TRP A 354 17.74 0.00 -14.95
C TRP A 354 16.43 0.05 -14.14
N ARG A 355 15.27 -0.17 -14.79
CA ARG A 355 13.96 -0.21 -14.08
C ARG A 355 13.90 -1.39 -13.12
N ASP A 356 14.25 -2.59 -13.57
CA ASP A 356 14.31 -3.79 -12.74
C ASP A 356 15.34 -3.62 -11.60
N GLY A 357 16.48 -3.01 -11.88
CA GLY A 357 17.50 -2.69 -10.87
C GLY A 357 16.95 -1.80 -9.75
N ILE A 358 16.29 -0.69 -10.09
CA ILE A 358 15.66 0.21 -9.10
C ILE A 358 14.57 -0.53 -8.32
N LEU A 359 13.71 -1.29 -9.01
CA LEU A 359 12.66 -2.08 -8.35
C LEU A 359 13.26 -3.03 -7.28
N ARG A 360 14.32 -3.76 -7.61
CA ARG A 360 14.97 -4.70 -6.67
C ARG A 360 15.67 -4.02 -5.49
N MET A 361 16.19 -2.80 -5.69
CA MET A 361 16.92 -2.06 -4.66
C MET A 361 16.03 -1.39 -3.62
N HIS A 362 14.74 -1.14 -3.89
CA HIS A 362 13.90 -0.31 -3.01
C HIS A 362 13.79 -0.83 -1.56
N GLU A 363 13.59 -2.13 -1.37
CA GLU A 363 13.51 -2.73 -0.02
C GLU A 363 14.86 -2.77 0.70
N ILE A 364 15.95 -2.93 -0.08
CA ILE A 364 17.31 -2.96 0.46
C ILE A 364 17.70 -1.57 0.96
N VAL A 365 17.42 -0.54 0.16
CA VAL A 365 17.67 0.86 0.53
C VAL A 365 16.79 1.29 1.70
N ALA A 366 15.55 0.81 1.81
CA ALA A 366 14.67 1.16 2.92
C ALA A 366 15.27 0.89 4.32
N VAL A 367 16.19 -0.05 4.44
CA VAL A 367 16.83 -0.45 5.71
C VAL A 367 17.59 0.71 6.37
N ILE A 368 18.10 1.69 5.59
CA ILE A 368 18.84 2.82 6.17
C ILE A 368 17.95 3.85 6.87
N VAL A 369 16.66 3.92 6.54
CA VAL A 369 15.78 5.01 6.96
C VAL A 369 15.72 5.23 8.48
N PRO A 370 15.69 4.19 9.32
CA PRO A 370 15.76 4.36 10.78
C PRO A 370 17.08 4.94 11.30
N HIS A 371 18.13 4.95 10.47
CA HIS A 371 19.48 5.37 10.84
C HIS A 371 19.83 6.77 10.34
N LEU A 372 18.97 7.38 9.50
CA LEU A 372 19.17 8.72 8.96
C LEU A 372 18.84 9.79 10.02
N ASP A 373 19.68 10.81 10.11
CA ASP A 373 19.33 12.05 10.83
C ASP A 373 18.20 12.82 10.12
N SER A 374 17.81 13.97 10.62
CA SER A 374 16.70 14.71 10.04
C SER A 374 17.03 15.32 8.68
N ALA A 375 18.26 15.80 8.48
CA ALA A 375 18.67 16.40 7.22
C ALA A 375 18.80 15.33 6.12
N GLU A 376 19.41 14.19 6.42
CA GLU A 376 19.50 13.07 5.49
C GLU A 376 18.12 12.45 5.19
N PHE A 377 17.24 12.35 6.19
CA PHE A 377 15.87 11.88 5.97
C PHE A 377 15.07 12.82 5.06
N GLU A 378 15.27 14.13 5.18
CA GLU A 378 14.64 15.09 4.27
C GLU A 378 15.18 14.93 2.85
N ARG A 379 16.50 14.80 2.66
CA ARG A 379 17.14 14.51 1.37
C ARG A 379 16.62 13.20 0.77
N PHE A 380 16.56 12.14 1.58
CA PHE A 380 15.98 10.86 1.17
C PHE A 380 14.54 11.03 0.69
N SER A 381 13.72 11.71 1.48
CA SER A 381 12.29 11.89 1.19
C SER A 381 12.03 12.76 -0.05
N ARG A 382 12.91 13.75 -0.31
CA ARG A 382 12.78 14.68 -1.43
C ARG A 382 13.35 14.14 -2.73
N ALA A 383 14.50 13.46 -2.69
CA ALA A 383 15.27 13.06 -3.86
C ALA A 383 15.25 11.55 -4.12
N PHE A 384 15.55 10.72 -3.12
CA PHE A 384 15.73 9.28 -3.34
C PHE A 384 14.43 8.49 -3.36
N LYS A 385 13.60 8.67 -2.34
CA LYS A 385 12.31 7.98 -2.25
C LYS A 385 11.43 8.14 -3.50
N PRO A 386 11.30 9.33 -4.13
CA PRO A 386 10.45 9.50 -5.31
C PRO A 386 10.86 8.63 -6.51
N ILE A 387 12.15 8.31 -6.67
CA ILE A 387 12.64 7.44 -7.75
C ILE A 387 12.08 6.02 -7.58
N PHE A 388 12.16 5.47 -6.37
CA PHE A 388 11.61 4.15 -6.08
C PHE A 388 10.08 4.12 -6.18
N VAL A 389 9.42 5.17 -5.63
CA VAL A 389 7.96 5.29 -5.71
C VAL A 389 7.48 5.30 -7.15
N ASP A 390 8.17 5.99 -8.03
CA ASP A 390 7.84 6.06 -9.45
C ASP A 390 7.90 4.69 -10.14
N ILE A 391 8.90 3.89 -9.80
CA ILE A 391 9.10 2.55 -10.37
C ILE A 391 8.07 1.55 -9.84
N TYR A 392 7.88 1.45 -8.51
CA TYR A 392 6.95 0.45 -7.98
C TYR A 392 5.48 0.89 -8.07
N ALA A 393 5.21 2.14 -8.41
CA ALA A 393 3.87 2.66 -8.70
C ALA A 393 3.48 2.50 -10.17
N GLY A 394 4.19 1.66 -10.93
CA GLY A 394 3.77 1.26 -12.27
C GLY A 394 2.31 0.77 -12.25
N VAL A 395 1.55 1.07 -13.30
CA VAL A 395 0.12 0.78 -13.38
C VAL A 395 -0.20 -0.21 -14.50
N PRO A 396 -1.29 -0.99 -14.38
CA PRO A 396 -1.75 -1.84 -15.47
C PRO A 396 -1.83 -1.08 -16.80
N HIS A 397 -1.51 -1.74 -17.89
CA HIS A 397 -1.58 -1.15 -19.24
C HIS A 397 -2.96 -0.51 -19.50
N GLU A 398 -4.03 -1.18 -19.08
CA GLU A 398 -5.40 -0.66 -19.22
C GLU A 398 -5.61 0.64 -18.46
N SER A 399 -4.96 0.85 -17.32
CA SER A 399 -5.06 2.13 -16.59
C SER A 399 -4.52 3.29 -17.42
N ILE A 400 -3.41 3.08 -18.14
CA ILE A 400 -2.88 4.09 -19.07
C ILE A 400 -3.81 4.26 -20.29
N GLU A 401 -4.33 3.15 -20.86
CA GLU A 401 -5.31 3.22 -21.96
C GLU A 401 -6.53 4.07 -21.57
N ARG A 402 -7.05 3.91 -20.35
CA ARG A 402 -8.17 4.70 -19.81
C ARG A 402 -7.83 6.20 -19.72
N MET A 403 -6.64 6.53 -19.21
CA MET A 403 -6.20 7.96 -19.16
C MET A 403 -6.06 8.56 -20.55
N LEU A 404 -5.49 7.82 -21.51
CA LEU A 404 -5.37 8.24 -22.90
C LEU A 404 -6.75 8.40 -23.57
N ALA A 405 -7.70 7.50 -23.29
CA ALA A 405 -9.07 7.56 -23.80
C ALA A 405 -9.83 8.78 -23.27
N LEU A 406 -9.72 9.10 -21.99
CA LEU A 406 -10.30 10.29 -21.38
C LEU A 406 -9.71 11.57 -21.97
N HIS A 407 -8.39 11.63 -22.14
CA HIS A 407 -7.72 12.78 -22.75
C HIS A 407 -8.16 12.97 -24.21
N ALA A 408 -8.17 11.90 -25.01
CA ALA A 408 -8.62 11.95 -26.40
C ALA A 408 -10.09 12.39 -26.55
N ALA A 409 -10.93 12.11 -25.55
CA ALA A 409 -12.32 12.59 -25.49
C ALA A 409 -12.43 14.04 -24.96
N GLY A 410 -11.32 14.72 -24.64
CA GLY A 410 -11.30 16.06 -24.06
C GLY A 410 -11.84 16.12 -22.63
N ARG A 411 -11.70 15.04 -21.85
CA ARG A 411 -12.24 14.90 -20.49
C ARG A 411 -11.17 14.82 -19.40
N LEU A 412 -9.90 14.84 -19.76
CA LEU A 412 -8.79 14.76 -18.83
C LEU A 412 -7.61 15.63 -19.26
N ASP A 413 -7.13 16.43 -18.30
CA ASP A 413 -5.84 17.12 -18.38
C ASP A 413 -4.96 16.73 -17.19
N VAL A 414 -3.64 16.87 -17.37
CA VAL A 414 -2.63 16.74 -16.32
C VAL A 414 -1.88 18.05 -16.18
N ILE A 415 -1.83 18.60 -14.97
CA ILE A 415 -1.27 19.91 -14.68
C ILE A 415 -0.06 19.79 -13.75
N ALA A 416 1.06 20.38 -14.14
CA ALA A 416 2.20 20.57 -13.28
C ALA A 416 1.98 21.77 -12.35
N LEU A 417 1.95 21.52 -11.04
CA LEU A 417 1.78 22.58 -10.04
C LEU A 417 3.08 23.34 -9.77
N GLY A 418 4.24 22.70 -9.97
CA GLY A 418 5.52 23.24 -9.53
C GLY A 418 5.66 23.22 -8.00
N ASP A 419 6.69 23.90 -7.50
CA ASP A 419 6.92 24.06 -6.07
C ASP A 419 6.17 25.28 -5.49
N ASP A 420 5.97 26.33 -6.28
CA ASP A 420 5.26 27.56 -5.92
C ASP A 420 3.79 27.49 -6.33
N HIS A 421 3.00 26.71 -5.60
CA HIS A 421 1.55 26.66 -5.79
C HIS A 421 0.83 26.75 -4.44
N ASP A 422 -0.38 27.27 -4.47
CA ASP A 422 -1.27 27.30 -3.32
C ASP A 422 -2.62 26.66 -3.65
N VAL A 423 -3.19 25.94 -2.66
CA VAL A 423 -4.52 25.34 -2.77
C VAL A 423 -5.38 25.84 -1.63
N ASP A 424 -6.18 26.86 -1.93
CA ASP A 424 -7.17 27.37 -0.98
C ASP A 424 -8.45 26.52 -1.04
N THR A 425 -8.66 25.77 0.05
CA THR A 425 -9.82 24.89 0.22
C THR A 425 -10.95 25.56 1.02
N ARG A 426 -10.80 26.82 1.44
CA ARG A 426 -11.79 27.59 2.21
C ARG A 426 -12.61 28.52 1.30
N CYS A 427 -13.00 28.02 0.13
CA CYS A 427 -13.77 28.79 -0.84
C CYS A 427 -15.24 28.89 -0.44
N PRO A 428 -15.84 30.08 -0.39
CA PRO A 428 -17.27 30.23 -0.13
C PRO A 428 -18.16 29.52 -1.16
N GLU A 429 -17.65 29.38 -2.40
CA GLU A 429 -18.32 28.72 -3.52
C GLU A 429 -18.23 27.19 -3.45
N GLY A 430 -17.47 26.64 -2.50
CA GLY A 430 -17.13 25.22 -2.42
C GLY A 430 -15.95 24.81 -3.30
N GLY A 431 -15.57 23.54 -3.20
CA GLY A 431 -14.40 23.01 -3.91
C GLY A 431 -13.08 23.62 -3.45
N ALA A 432 -12.21 23.97 -4.38
CA ALA A 432 -10.92 24.63 -4.10
C ALA A 432 -10.50 25.59 -5.21
N ARG A 433 -9.68 26.57 -4.84
CA ARG A 433 -8.93 27.43 -5.78
C ARG A 433 -7.48 27.00 -5.78
N VAL A 434 -6.94 26.83 -6.96
CA VAL A 434 -5.53 26.45 -7.18
C VAL A 434 -4.82 27.60 -7.85
N ALA A 435 -3.83 28.17 -7.17
CA ALA A 435 -2.96 29.22 -7.70
C ALA A 435 -1.64 28.61 -8.18
N ILE A 436 -1.26 28.90 -9.43
CA ILE A 436 -0.01 28.46 -10.05
C ILE A 436 0.59 29.68 -10.74
N GLY A 437 1.67 30.24 -10.19
CA GLY A 437 2.20 31.53 -10.62
C GLY A 437 1.12 32.62 -10.55
N ASP A 438 0.90 33.33 -11.65
CA ASP A 438 -0.11 34.40 -11.75
C ASP A 438 -1.53 33.89 -12.09
N THR A 439 -1.71 32.57 -12.26
CA THR A 439 -2.99 31.98 -12.67
C THR A 439 -3.70 31.34 -11.47
N THR A 440 -4.97 31.69 -11.28
CA THR A 440 -5.83 31.04 -10.28
C THR A 440 -7.00 30.37 -10.98
N LEU A 441 -7.17 29.07 -10.72
CA LEU A 441 -8.25 28.24 -11.26
C LEU A 441 -9.18 27.81 -10.12
N HIS A 442 -10.48 27.91 -10.32
CA HIS A 442 -11.49 27.38 -9.39
C HIS A 442 -12.02 26.04 -9.88
N TYR A 443 -12.02 25.06 -8.98
CA TYR A 443 -12.62 23.75 -9.19
C TYR A 443 -13.78 23.59 -8.22
N PRO A 444 -15.04 23.60 -8.69
CA PRO A 444 -16.20 23.46 -7.82
C PRO A 444 -16.25 22.08 -7.12
N ILE A 445 -15.55 21.11 -7.68
CA ILE A 445 -15.28 19.81 -7.06
C ILE A 445 -13.75 19.64 -6.99
N PHE A 446 -13.24 19.35 -5.80
CA PHE A 446 -11.80 19.12 -5.61
C PHE A 446 -11.56 17.90 -4.69
N ILE A 447 -10.70 16.99 -5.12
CA ILE A 447 -10.46 15.71 -4.47
C ILE A 447 -8.98 15.57 -4.12
N GLU A 448 -8.68 15.33 -2.85
CA GLU A 448 -7.34 14.97 -2.40
C GLU A 448 -7.06 13.48 -2.72
N ALA A 449 -6.13 13.23 -3.61
CA ALA A 449 -5.78 11.90 -4.08
C ALA A 449 -4.27 11.63 -4.07
N THR A 450 -3.56 12.19 -3.09
CA THR A 450 -2.10 12.01 -2.91
C THR A 450 -1.72 10.69 -2.21
N GLY A 451 -2.70 9.84 -1.95
CA GLY A 451 -2.50 8.55 -1.26
C GLY A 451 -2.56 8.67 0.26
N GLN A 452 -2.24 7.57 0.94
CA GLN A 452 -2.20 7.52 2.39
C GLN A 452 -0.96 8.27 2.91
N ALA A 453 -1.17 9.32 3.69
CA ALA A 453 -0.09 9.97 4.42
C ALA A 453 0.37 9.13 5.62
N ALA A 454 1.63 9.27 6.01
CA ALA A 454 2.11 8.77 7.30
C ALA A 454 1.36 9.49 8.45
N LEU A 455 0.90 8.72 9.43
CA LEU A 455 0.14 9.21 10.59
C LEU A 455 1.02 9.18 11.85
N SER A 456 0.81 10.16 12.72
CA SER A 456 1.46 10.25 14.03
C SER A 456 0.69 9.49 15.11
N GLY A 457 1.29 9.34 16.28
CA GLY A 457 0.66 8.69 17.44
C GLY A 457 -0.63 9.36 17.88
N ILE A 458 -0.76 10.69 17.75
CA ILE A 458 -2.00 11.40 18.11
C ILE A 458 -3.22 10.95 17.29
N GLN A 459 -2.98 10.39 16.10
CA GLN A 459 -4.02 9.85 15.21
C GLN A 459 -4.25 8.35 15.44
N PHE A 460 -3.50 7.74 16.38
CA PHE A 460 -3.61 6.32 16.66
C PHE A 460 -4.97 5.99 17.28
N PRO A 461 -5.69 4.96 16.81
CA PRO A 461 -7.10 4.77 17.17
C PRO A 461 -7.33 4.21 18.58
N PHE A 462 -6.28 3.82 19.31
CA PHE A 462 -6.38 3.19 20.63
C PHE A 462 -5.79 4.11 21.70
N LEU A 463 -6.66 5.01 22.19
CA LEU A 463 -6.27 6.10 23.08
C LEU A 463 -5.59 5.62 24.36
N SER A 464 -6.09 4.52 24.97
CA SER A 464 -5.51 3.98 26.21
C SER A 464 -4.05 3.55 26.06
N LEU A 465 -3.63 3.06 24.87
CA LEU A 465 -2.22 2.72 24.64
C LEU A 465 -1.33 3.97 24.58
N LEU A 466 -1.85 5.09 24.07
CA LEU A 466 -1.15 6.38 24.06
C LEU A 466 -1.02 6.95 25.48
N GLU A 467 -2.13 7.02 26.21
CA GLU A 467 -2.17 7.53 27.60
C GLU A 467 -1.27 6.72 28.53
N GLN A 468 -1.14 5.43 28.30
CA GLN A 468 -0.24 4.54 29.05
C GLN A 468 1.23 4.63 28.61
N GLY A 469 1.54 5.42 27.57
CA GLY A 469 2.88 5.54 26.99
C GLY A 469 3.40 4.25 26.36
N ILE A 470 2.50 3.33 25.97
CA ILE A 470 2.85 2.08 25.27
C ILE A 470 3.18 2.37 23.82
N VAL A 471 2.34 3.16 23.15
CA VAL A 471 2.59 3.66 21.80
C VAL A 471 3.05 5.10 21.92
N ARG A 472 4.14 5.44 21.25
CA ARG A 472 4.76 6.77 21.24
C ARG A 472 5.11 7.14 19.82
N ASP A 473 5.24 8.43 19.57
CA ASP A 473 5.76 8.92 18.30
C ASP A 473 7.22 8.50 18.09
N GLN A 474 7.52 8.09 16.86
CA GLN A 474 8.89 8.00 16.36
C GLN A 474 9.34 9.42 16.01
N VAL A 475 10.22 9.97 16.79
CA VAL A 475 10.83 11.28 16.55
C VAL A 475 12.29 11.12 16.13
N ALA A 476 12.82 12.10 15.40
CA ALA A 476 14.24 12.14 15.08
C ALA A 476 15.03 12.59 16.33
N ASN A 477 16.24 12.02 16.53
CA ASN A 477 17.08 12.36 17.68
C ASN A 477 17.52 13.84 17.70
N ASP A 478 17.71 14.41 16.51
CA ASP A 478 18.19 15.77 16.27
C ASP A 478 17.04 16.78 16.03
N ALA A 479 15.80 16.29 15.84
CA ALA A 479 14.61 17.11 15.58
C ALA A 479 13.35 16.48 16.23
N PRO A 480 13.15 16.66 17.55
CA PRO A 480 12.06 16.00 18.29
C PRO A 480 10.66 16.44 17.86
N ASP A 481 10.52 17.55 17.15
CA ASP A 481 9.25 18.01 16.59
C ASP A 481 8.88 17.32 15.25
N VAL A 482 9.82 16.58 14.65
CA VAL A 482 9.59 15.85 13.40
C VAL A 482 9.13 14.43 13.71
N VAL A 483 7.82 14.20 13.59
CA VAL A 483 7.21 12.88 13.84
C VAL A 483 7.26 12.03 12.58
N ARG A 484 7.76 10.81 12.72
CA ARG A 484 7.92 9.81 11.64
C ARG A 484 7.02 8.57 11.83
N GLY A 485 5.83 8.74 12.39
CA GLY A 485 4.93 7.64 12.75
C GLY A 485 5.08 7.22 14.20
N ILE A 486 4.82 5.96 14.52
CA ILE A 486 5.00 5.39 15.86
C ILE A 486 6.33 4.63 15.97
N ALA A 487 6.91 4.66 17.19
CA ALA A 487 8.17 3.97 17.49
C ALA A 487 7.96 2.46 17.62
N VAL A 488 8.41 1.71 16.62
CA VAL A 488 8.42 0.24 16.62
C VAL A 488 9.80 -0.29 16.25
N ASP A 489 10.11 -1.51 16.73
CA ASP A 489 11.32 -2.25 16.34
C ASP A 489 11.11 -3.07 15.05
N ASP A 490 12.12 -3.85 14.64
CA ASP A 490 12.07 -4.70 13.43
C ASP A 490 11.09 -5.87 13.52
N LEU A 491 10.58 -6.15 14.70
CA LEU A 491 9.48 -7.09 14.94
C LEU A 491 8.14 -6.38 15.09
N PHE A 492 8.07 -5.09 14.79
CA PHE A 492 6.88 -4.24 14.89
C PHE A 492 6.31 -4.12 16.31
N ARG A 493 7.17 -4.24 17.33
CA ARG A 493 6.79 -4.06 18.74
C ARG A 493 7.05 -2.61 19.16
N PRO A 494 6.21 -2.01 20.01
CA PRO A 494 6.49 -0.69 20.56
C PRO A 494 7.84 -0.64 21.28
N VAL A 495 8.67 0.36 20.95
CA VAL A 495 10.00 0.57 21.55
C VAL A 495 9.85 1.26 22.89
N ASP A 496 10.70 0.86 23.87
CA ASP A 496 10.75 1.42 25.24
C ASP A 496 9.39 1.47 25.96
N ALA A 497 8.49 0.57 25.56
CA ALA A 497 7.17 0.49 26.12
C ALA A 497 7.19 -0.23 27.49
N PRO A 498 6.45 0.25 28.51
CA PRO A 498 6.38 -0.39 29.83
C PRO A 498 5.46 -1.61 29.81
N LEU A 499 5.74 -2.58 28.93
CA LEU A 499 5.01 -3.85 28.83
C LEU A 499 5.98 -5.01 28.58
N PRO A 500 5.57 -6.25 28.90
CA PRO A 500 6.35 -7.44 28.57
C PRO A 500 6.59 -7.55 27.06
N THR A 501 7.78 -7.99 26.70
CA THR A 501 8.19 -8.24 25.31
C THR A 501 7.17 -9.15 24.60
N ASP A 502 6.93 -8.89 23.32
CA ASP A 502 6.01 -9.63 22.44
C ASP A 502 4.52 -9.62 22.86
N ARG A 503 4.11 -8.70 23.74
CA ARG A 503 2.70 -8.57 24.12
C ARG A 503 1.86 -7.84 23.06
N LEU A 504 2.48 -6.87 22.36
CA LEU A 504 1.83 -6.03 21.34
C LEU A 504 2.68 -5.93 20.09
N PHE A 505 2.03 -6.03 18.91
CA PHE A 505 2.62 -5.84 17.59
C PHE A 505 1.77 -4.84 16.78
N CYS A 506 2.40 -3.86 16.16
CA CYS A 506 1.73 -2.78 15.41
C CYS A 506 2.06 -2.91 13.92
N LEU A 507 1.15 -3.49 13.14
CA LEU A 507 1.26 -3.70 11.69
C LEU A 507 0.37 -2.74 10.88
N SER A 508 -0.16 -1.69 11.51
CA SER A 508 -1.01 -0.72 10.84
C SER A 508 -0.17 0.22 9.98
N LEU A 509 -0.23 0.04 8.68
CA LEU A 509 0.63 0.68 7.66
C LEU A 509 0.84 2.19 7.85
N PRO A 510 -0.20 3.03 8.03
CA PRO A 510 -0.01 4.47 8.09
C PRO A 510 0.90 4.94 9.23
N PHE A 511 0.96 4.17 10.31
CA PHE A 511 1.74 4.52 11.51
C PHE A 511 3.20 4.09 11.44
N ILE A 512 3.57 3.22 10.51
CA ILE A 512 4.94 2.70 10.38
C ILE A 512 5.67 3.20 9.14
N MET A 513 5.01 3.98 8.27
CA MET A 513 5.57 4.48 7.00
C MET A 513 6.79 5.38 7.19
N GLY A 514 6.97 6.02 8.34
CA GLY A 514 8.15 6.82 8.63
C GLY A 514 9.42 5.99 8.81
N ARG A 515 9.27 4.76 9.32
CA ARG A 515 10.37 3.77 9.45
C ARG A 515 10.47 2.86 8.22
N HIS A 516 9.34 2.51 7.64
CA HIS A 516 9.21 1.60 6.50
C HIS A 516 8.57 2.35 5.32
N PRO A 517 9.32 3.21 4.61
CA PRO A 517 8.78 4.20 3.66
C PRO A 517 8.10 3.57 2.44
N PHE A 518 8.38 2.30 2.17
CA PHE A 518 7.83 1.53 1.06
C PHE A 518 6.85 0.43 1.53
N ALA A 519 6.47 0.43 2.82
CA ALA A 519 5.48 -0.50 3.36
C ALA A 519 4.08 -0.20 2.82
N GLN A 520 3.82 -0.63 1.60
CA GLN A 520 2.55 -0.47 0.90
C GLN A 520 2.20 -1.77 0.17
N GLY A 521 0.91 -2.05 0.05
CA GLY A 521 0.43 -3.17 -0.74
C GLY A 521 0.61 -4.57 -0.13
N ILE A 522 0.45 -5.57 -0.99
CA ILE A 522 0.34 -6.99 -0.61
C ILE A 522 1.69 -7.57 -0.23
N THR A 523 2.75 -7.25 -0.98
CA THR A 523 4.11 -7.77 -0.72
C THR A 523 4.61 -7.35 0.66
N SER A 524 4.39 -6.09 1.04
CA SER A 524 4.70 -5.59 2.39
C SER A 524 3.83 -6.28 3.46
N SER A 525 2.54 -6.50 3.18
CA SER A 525 1.65 -7.24 4.08
C SER A 525 2.12 -8.67 4.30
N HIS A 526 2.60 -9.36 3.27
CA HIS A 526 3.21 -10.68 3.35
C HIS A 526 4.48 -10.66 4.21
N LYS A 527 5.40 -9.73 3.94
CA LYS A 527 6.68 -9.62 4.67
C LYS A 527 6.45 -9.36 6.16
N MET A 528 5.68 -8.34 6.51
CA MET A 528 5.38 -7.96 7.89
C MET A 528 4.57 -9.04 8.61
N GLY A 529 3.52 -9.55 7.98
CA GLY A 529 2.72 -10.65 8.52
C GLY A 529 3.57 -11.89 8.76
N GLY A 530 4.46 -12.23 7.82
CA GLY A 530 5.40 -13.34 7.94
C GLY A 530 6.35 -13.20 9.15
N ILE A 531 6.91 -12.01 9.37
CA ILE A 531 7.79 -11.72 10.51
C ILE A 531 7.04 -11.96 11.83
N VAL A 532 5.88 -11.33 11.99
CA VAL A 532 5.10 -11.43 13.23
C VAL A 532 4.50 -12.82 13.43
N GLY A 533 3.99 -13.46 12.37
CA GLY A 533 3.45 -14.81 12.44
C GLY A 533 4.49 -15.84 12.91
N ARG A 534 5.70 -15.82 12.33
CA ARG A 534 6.81 -16.67 12.78
C ARG A 534 7.24 -16.36 14.22
N ARG A 535 7.28 -15.07 14.62
CA ARG A 535 7.60 -14.70 16.00
C ARG A 535 6.57 -15.24 16.99
N LEU A 536 5.29 -15.09 16.71
CA LEU A 536 4.21 -15.64 17.53
C LEU A 536 4.31 -17.17 17.63
N ALA A 537 4.63 -17.85 16.53
CA ALA A 537 4.81 -19.30 16.55
C ALA A 537 5.92 -19.75 17.51
N LEU A 538 7.06 -19.05 17.52
CA LEU A 538 8.15 -19.32 18.48
C LEU A 538 7.68 -19.16 19.91
N ILE A 539 6.96 -18.08 20.24
CA ILE A 539 6.46 -17.79 21.59
C ILE A 539 5.47 -18.87 22.05
N LEU A 540 4.57 -19.27 21.16
CA LEU A 540 3.52 -20.24 21.51
C LEU A 540 4.06 -21.67 21.62
N ASN A 541 5.05 -22.03 20.80
CA ASN A 541 5.67 -23.37 20.87
C ASN A 541 6.62 -23.53 22.06
N THR A 542 7.28 -22.46 22.53
CA THR A 542 8.14 -22.51 23.75
C THR A 542 7.33 -22.62 25.04
N ALA A 543 6.04 -22.31 25.02
CA ALA A 543 5.14 -22.39 26.16
C ALA A 543 4.54 -23.80 26.38
N LYS A 544 5.01 -24.84 25.67
CA LYS A 544 4.60 -26.24 25.97
C LYS A 544 5.04 -26.60 27.37
N PRO A 545 4.14 -27.11 28.27
CA PRO A 545 4.56 -27.67 29.54
C PRO A 545 5.47 -28.87 29.23
N ALA A 546 6.56 -28.98 29.98
CA ALA A 546 7.32 -30.23 30.04
C ALA A 546 6.32 -31.36 30.36
N VAL A 547 6.22 -32.34 29.49
CA VAL A 547 5.48 -33.57 29.79
C VAL A 547 6.26 -34.21 30.93
N ASP A 548 5.71 -34.16 32.13
CA ASP A 548 6.19 -34.98 33.26
C ASP A 548 6.15 -36.44 32.80
N HIS A 549 7.29 -36.97 32.44
CA HIS A 549 7.52 -38.40 32.45
C HIS A 549 7.56 -38.80 33.92
N ALA A 550 6.36 -38.90 34.54
CA ALA A 550 6.24 -39.58 35.82
C ALA A 550 6.55 -41.05 35.59
N ASP A 551 7.62 -41.46 36.25
CA ASP A 551 8.07 -42.82 36.49
C ASP A 551 6.96 -43.87 36.45
N THR A 552 7.09 -44.81 35.53
CA THR A 552 6.59 -46.18 35.73
C THR A 552 7.76 -47.04 36.15
N ALA A 553 8.05 -46.99 37.44
CA ALA A 553 8.81 -48.02 38.15
C ALA A 553 7.96 -48.54 39.28
N ALA A 554 7.30 -49.69 39.05
CA ALA A 554 6.99 -50.71 40.05
C ALA A 554 6.52 -52.00 39.35
#